data_92af68477ae78fa37ec159c5abcd20f8
#
_entry.id   92af68477ae78fa37ec159c5abcd20f8
#
_cell.length_a   1.000
_cell.length_b   1.000
_cell.length_c   1.000
_cell.angle_alpha   90.00
_cell.angle_beta   90.00
_cell.angle_gamma   90.00
#
_symmetry.space_group_name_H-M   'P 1'
#
loop_
_entity.id
_entity.type
_entity.pdbx_description
1 polymer ?
#
loop_
_entity_poly.entity_id
_entity_poly.type
_entity_poly.pdbx_seq_one_letter_code
_entity_poly.pdbx_strand_id
1 'polypeptide(L)'
;AKFPDRVNALVINDIGPDVETGGLSRITSRTDSTPVAFPDLKSVVNYYKENFPAARNLSNQRVEEYARWNVRLSDSGLYVWKMDPAARHVGQGAPEEGQLWEQYRSIQCPILVLRGEHSDILSRETASRMGREHPDATVVEIAGAAHPPLLTEKESLSALQQFLPEA
;
A
#
# COMPACT_ATOMS: atom_id res chain seq x y z
N ALA A 1 11.44 -16.37 -2.48
CA ALA A 1 10.01 -16.48 -2.78
C ALA A 1 9.58 -17.97 -2.78
N LYS A 2 8.32 -18.25 -2.32
CA LYS A 2 7.80 -19.64 -2.29
C LYS A 2 7.45 -20.17 -3.69
N PHE A 3 7.15 -19.27 -4.63
CA PHE A 3 6.65 -19.61 -5.97
C PHE A 3 7.26 -18.67 -7.03
N PRO A 4 8.59 -18.74 -7.27
CA PRO A 4 9.26 -17.81 -8.19
C PRO A 4 8.69 -17.90 -9.62
N ASP A 5 8.37 -19.11 -10.09
CA ASP A 5 7.89 -19.36 -11.46
C ASP A 5 6.46 -18.84 -11.73
N ARG A 6 5.79 -18.29 -10.71
CA ARG A 6 4.42 -17.76 -10.83
C ARG A 6 4.34 -16.25 -10.86
N VAL A 7 5.48 -15.57 -10.69
CA VAL A 7 5.52 -14.11 -10.60
C VAL A 7 6.54 -13.60 -11.62
N ASN A 8 6.06 -12.95 -12.67
CA ASN A 8 6.91 -12.43 -13.74
C ASN A 8 7.37 -10.99 -13.47
N ALA A 9 6.65 -10.24 -12.65
CA ALA A 9 6.98 -8.88 -12.23
C ALA A 9 6.33 -8.58 -10.89
N LEU A 10 6.96 -7.77 -10.05
CA LEU A 10 6.47 -7.42 -8.72
C LEU A 10 6.42 -5.90 -8.53
N VAL A 11 5.25 -5.38 -8.16
CA VAL A 11 5.11 -3.99 -7.74
C VAL A 11 4.99 -3.95 -6.21
N ILE A 12 5.88 -3.24 -5.56
CA ILE A 12 5.88 -3.01 -4.12
C ILE A 12 5.43 -1.57 -3.87
N ASN A 13 4.22 -1.41 -3.31
CA ASN A 13 3.66 -0.09 -3.05
C ASN A 13 3.92 0.34 -1.60
N ASP A 14 4.98 1.08 -1.42
CA ASP A 14 5.34 1.85 -0.23
C ASP A 14 5.50 1.02 1.05
N ILE A 15 6.05 -0.17 0.91
CA ILE A 15 6.47 -1.05 2.01
C ILE A 15 7.84 -1.64 1.68
N GLY A 16 8.56 -2.10 2.68
CA GLY A 16 9.89 -2.68 2.49
C GLY A 16 10.24 -3.73 3.51
N PRO A 17 11.44 -4.30 3.40
CA PRO A 17 11.99 -5.23 4.38
C PRO A 17 12.19 -4.62 5.77
N ASP A 18 12.42 -3.31 5.85
CA ASP A 18 12.40 -2.54 7.08
C ASP A 18 11.21 -1.60 7.07
N VAL A 19 10.44 -1.57 8.13
CA VAL A 19 9.24 -0.74 8.31
C VAL A 19 9.47 0.20 9.50
N GLU A 20 9.21 1.48 9.29
CA GLU A 20 9.31 2.49 10.36
C GLU A 20 8.31 2.19 11.48
N THR A 21 8.78 2.09 12.70
CA THR A 21 7.98 1.67 13.87
C THR A 21 6.84 2.64 14.18
N GLY A 22 7.05 3.94 13.96
CA GLY A 22 6.02 4.97 14.13
C GLY A 22 4.85 4.78 13.18
N GLY A 23 5.11 4.50 11.91
CA GLY A 23 4.10 4.21 10.91
C GLY A 23 3.35 2.93 11.18
N LEU A 24 4.05 1.88 11.61
CA LEU A 24 3.43 0.61 11.98
C LEU A 24 2.46 0.77 13.16
N SER A 25 2.87 1.49 14.20
CA SER A 25 2.01 1.79 15.35
C SER A 25 0.74 2.55 14.94
N ARG A 26 0.87 3.51 14.02
CA ARG A 26 -0.27 4.26 13.46
C ARG A 26 -1.22 3.34 12.69
N ILE A 27 -0.71 2.44 11.86
CA ILE A 27 -1.53 1.47 11.12
C ILE A 27 -2.28 0.56 12.08
N THR A 28 -1.62 0.00 13.09
CA THR A 28 -2.24 -0.89 14.08
C THR A 28 -3.37 -0.18 14.82
N SER A 29 -3.10 1.01 15.38
CA SER A 29 -4.11 1.80 16.08
C SER A 29 -5.31 2.15 15.20
N ARG A 30 -5.09 2.47 13.93
CA ARG A 30 -6.16 2.73 12.96
C ARG A 30 -6.97 1.46 12.69
N THR A 31 -6.30 0.33 12.49
CA THR A 31 -6.96 -0.95 12.19
C THR A 31 -7.92 -1.35 13.30
N ASP A 32 -7.54 -1.18 14.56
CA ASP A 32 -8.36 -1.49 15.73
C ASP A 32 -9.60 -0.58 15.83
N SER A 33 -9.48 0.68 15.38
CA SER A 33 -10.58 1.67 15.38
C SER A 33 -11.41 1.70 14.09
N THR A 34 -11.05 0.91 13.08
CA THR A 34 -11.73 0.91 11.78
C THR A 34 -13.16 0.37 11.89
N PRO A 35 -14.21 1.13 11.52
CA PRO A 35 -15.58 0.63 11.49
C PRO A 35 -15.72 -0.63 10.64
N VAL A 36 -16.54 -1.56 11.07
CA VAL A 36 -16.82 -2.79 10.29
C VAL A 36 -17.79 -2.54 9.13
N ALA A 37 -18.64 -1.52 9.26
CA ALA A 37 -19.62 -1.10 8.27
C ALA A 37 -19.92 0.40 8.35
N PHE A 38 -20.47 0.94 7.26
CA PHE A 38 -20.86 2.34 7.13
C PHE A 38 -22.31 2.46 6.63
N PRO A 39 -23.10 3.43 7.11
CA PRO A 39 -24.49 3.60 6.69
C PRO A 39 -24.62 4.02 5.22
N ASP A 40 -23.66 4.78 4.71
CA ASP A 40 -23.65 5.32 3.36
C ASP A 40 -22.23 5.56 2.85
N LEU A 41 -22.10 5.82 1.55
CA LEU A 41 -20.81 6.06 0.91
C LEU A 41 -20.15 7.37 1.36
N LYS A 42 -20.95 8.38 1.74
CA LYS A 42 -20.44 9.65 2.28
C LYS A 42 -19.68 9.42 3.59
N SER A 43 -20.18 8.54 4.43
CA SER A 43 -19.50 8.13 5.68
C SER A 43 -18.17 7.42 5.40
N VAL A 44 -18.09 6.62 4.33
CA VAL A 44 -16.82 6.02 3.88
C VAL A 44 -15.84 7.10 3.43
N VAL A 45 -16.29 8.09 2.63
CA VAL A 45 -15.45 9.21 2.17
C VAL A 45 -14.92 10.01 3.35
N ASN A 46 -15.76 10.33 4.31
CA ASN A 46 -15.35 11.06 5.52
C ASN A 46 -14.30 10.26 6.31
N TYR A 47 -14.52 8.97 6.50
CA TYR A 47 -13.57 8.08 7.16
C TYR A 47 -12.20 8.11 6.48
N TYR A 48 -12.15 8.03 5.14
CA TYR A 48 -10.89 8.14 4.40
C TYR A 48 -10.21 9.48 4.61
N LYS A 49 -10.95 10.57 4.51
CA LYS A 49 -10.41 11.93 4.71
C LYS A 49 -9.81 12.14 6.10
N GLU A 50 -10.43 11.58 7.12
CA GLU A 50 -9.99 11.70 8.51
C GLU A 50 -8.79 10.82 8.83
N ASN A 51 -8.77 9.60 8.31
CA ASN A 51 -7.86 8.55 8.75
C ASN A 51 -6.71 8.23 7.77
N PHE A 52 -6.79 8.70 6.52
CA PHE A 52 -5.76 8.44 5.51
C PHE A 52 -5.12 9.75 5.05
N PRO A 53 -3.85 10.01 5.42
CA PRO A 53 -3.15 11.24 5.00
C PRO A 53 -3.17 11.45 3.48
N ALA A 54 -3.02 10.38 2.69
CA ALA A 54 -3.07 10.44 1.23
C ALA A 54 -4.41 10.93 0.66
N ALA A 55 -5.53 10.75 1.39
CA ALA A 55 -6.86 11.17 0.95
C ALA A 55 -7.20 12.62 1.31
N ARG A 56 -6.48 13.24 2.27
CA ARG A 56 -6.85 14.55 2.84
C ARG A 56 -6.96 15.66 1.81
N ASN A 57 -6.04 15.70 0.86
CA ASN A 57 -5.93 16.76 -0.14
C ASN A 57 -6.68 16.45 -1.45
N LEU A 58 -7.26 15.26 -1.56
CA LEU A 58 -8.05 14.88 -2.73
C LEU A 58 -9.47 15.48 -2.68
N SER A 59 -10.10 15.68 -3.84
CA SER A 59 -11.52 16.00 -3.88
C SER A 59 -12.38 14.84 -3.34
N ASN A 60 -13.58 15.13 -2.85
CA ASN A 60 -14.50 14.09 -2.37
C ASN A 60 -14.80 13.06 -3.46
N GLN A 61 -14.94 13.50 -4.71
CA GLN A 61 -15.16 12.61 -5.86
C GLN A 61 -14.02 11.60 -6.02
N ARG A 62 -12.76 12.07 -5.96
CA ARG A 62 -11.58 11.17 -6.06
C ARG A 62 -11.53 10.17 -4.90
N VAL A 63 -11.82 10.63 -3.69
CA VAL A 63 -11.87 9.73 -2.52
C VAL A 63 -13.02 8.74 -2.65
N GLU A 64 -14.18 9.15 -3.19
CA GLU A 64 -15.31 8.27 -3.43
C GLU A 64 -14.99 7.19 -4.48
N GLU A 65 -14.37 7.57 -5.58
CA GLU A 65 -13.89 6.63 -6.60
C GLU A 65 -12.96 5.58 -5.98
N TYR A 66 -11.97 6.01 -5.21
CA TYR A 66 -11.06 5.10 -4.49
C TYR A 66 -11.81 4.22 -3.47
N ALA A 67 -12.73 4.79 -2.70
CA ALA A 67 -13.52 4.06 -1.70
C ALA A 67 -14.34 2.93 -2.31
N ARG A 68 -14.94 3.14 -3.49
CA ARG A 68 -15.74 2.12 -4.20
C ARG A 68 -14.94 0.86 -4.57
N TRP A 69 -13.63 0.97 -4.73
CA TRP A 69 -12.75 -0.21 -4.93
C TRP A 69 -12.57 -1.03 -3.64
N ASN A 70 -12.72 -0.42 -2.48
CA ASN A 70 -12.42 -1.02 -1.19
C ASN A 70 -13.67 -1.47 -0.41
N VAL A 71 -14.86 -0.95 -0.75
CA VAL A 71 -16.11 -1.33 -0.08
C VAL A 71 -17.13 -1.88 -1.08
N ARG A 72 -18.08 -2.65 -0.57
CA ARG A 72 -19.27 -3.12 -1.29
C ARG A 72 -20.53 -2.88 -0.47
N LEU A 73 -21.67 -2.73 -1.15
CA LEU A 73 -22.97 -2.73 -0.50
C LEU A 73 -23.30 -4.17 -0.08
N SER A 74 -23.70 -4.35 1.17
CA SER A 74 -24.18 -5.63 1.71
C SER A 74 -25.68 -5.77 1.52
N ASP A 75 -26.19 -6.99 1.73
CA ASP A 75 -27.64 -7.28 1.67
C ASP A 75 -28.44 -6.54 2.74
N SER A 76 -27.77 -6.10 3.83
CA SER A 76 -28.36 -5.26 4.88
C SER A 76 -28.40 -3.78 4.53
N GLY A 77 -27.95 -3.36 3.34
CA GLY A 77 -27.92 -1.97 2.90
C GLY A 77 -26.76 -1.14 3.47
N LEU A 78 -25.81 -1.78 4.15
CA LEU A 78 -24.63 -1.11 4.68
C LEU A 78 -23.42 -1.29 3.73
N TYR A 79 -22.53 -0.30 3.69
CA TYR A 79 -21.22 -0.47 3.03
C TYR A 79 -20.26 -1.21 3.95
N VAL A 80 -19.72 -2.33 3.48
CA VAL A 80 -18.73 -3.15 4.19
C VAL A 80 -17.45 -3.27 3.39
N TRP A 81 -16.34 -3.49 4.08
CA TRP A 81 -15.05 -3.70 3.42
C TRP A 81 -15.06 -4.95 2.54
N LYS A 82 -14.40 -4.86 1.38
CA LYS A 82 -14.12 -6.04 0.53
C LYS A 82 -12.98 -6.88 1.09
N MET A 83 -12.13 -6.27 1.92
CA MET A 83 -11.02 -6.94 2.58
C MET A 83 -11.57 -8.02 3.53
N ASP A 84 -10.89 -9.18 3.55
CA ASP A 84 -11.16 -10.22 4.54
C ASP A 84 -10.97 -9.67 5.97
N PRO A 85 -11.94 -9.82 6.88
CA PRO A 85 -11.80 -9.39 8.26
C PRO A 85 -10.55 -9.96 8.95
N ALA A 86 -10.12 -11.18 8.62
CA ALA A 86 -8.90 -11.79 9.15
C ALA A 86 -7.63 -11.00 8.78
N ALA A 87 -7.64 -10.26 7.66
CA ALA A 87 -6.52 -9.41 7.27
C ALA A 87 -6.24 -8.25 8.24
N ARG A 88 -7.18 -7.92 9.12
CA ARG A 88 -6.98 -6.92 10.20
C ARG A 88 -5.95 -7.37 11.23
N HIS A 89 -5.71 -8.66 11.33
CA HIS A 89 -4.77 -9.26 12.29
C HIS A 89 -3.44 -9.69 11.63
N VAL A 90 -3.26 -9.38 10.35
CA VAL A 90 -1.99 -9.62 9.64
C VAL A 90 -0.94 -8.66 10.19
N GLY A 91 0.12 -9.20 10.76
CA GLY A 91 1.19 -8.44 11.43
C GLY A 91 1.42 -8.85 12.88
N GLN A 92 0.55 -9.69 13.46
CA GLN A 92 0.84 -10.40 14.69
C GLN A 92 1.81 -11.55 14.37
N GLY A 93 3.09 -11.31 14.60
CA GLY A 93 4.18 -12.20 14.24
C GLY A 93 5.07 -11.55 13.17
N ALA A 94 5.68 -10.40 13.52
CA ALA A 94 6.68 -9.80 12.66
C ALA A 94 7.80 -10.82 12.38
N PRO A 95 8.25 -10.93 11.12
CA PRO A 95 9.42 -11.76 10.79
C PRO A 95 10.61 -11.33 11.65
N GLU A 96 11.51 -12.26 11.94
CA GLU A 96 12.77 -11.93 12.62
C GLU A 96 13.54 -10.86 11.84
N GLU A 97 14.26 -10.02 12.58
CA GLU A 97 15.09 -8.95 11.99
C GLU A 97 16.02 -9.53 10.92
N GLY A 98 16.04 -8.92 9.75
CA GLY A 98 16.84 -9.36 8.61
C GLY A 98 16.18 -10.41 7.71
N GLN A 99 15.22 -11.19 8.18
CA GLN A 99 14.57 -12.25 7.38
C GLN A 99 13.87 -11.69 6.12
N LEU A 100 13.24 -10.52 6.22
CA LEU A 100 12.61 -9.88 5.06
C LEU A 100 13.61 -9.42 4.02
N TRP A 101 14.82 -9.00 4.42
CA TRP A 101 15.90 -8.67 3.49
C TRP A 101 16.39 -9.90 2.72
N GLU A 102 16.53 -11.04 3.38
CA GLU A 102 16.89 -12.30 2.71
C GLU A 102 15.81 -12.71 1.70
N GLN A 103 14.54 -12.60 2.10
CA GLN A 103 13.43 -12.87 1.19
C GLN A 103 13.40 -11.90 0.01
N TYR A 104 13.66 -10.60 0.23
CA TYR A 104 13.72 -9.59 -0.83
C TYR A 104 14.83 -9.91 -1.84
N ARG A 105 16.04 -10.22 -1.38
CA ARG A 105 17.16 -10.61 -2.25
C ARG A 105 16.90 -11.89 -3.05
N SER A 106 16.05 -12.77 -2.52
CA SER A 106 15.71 -14.05 -3.20
C SER A 106 14.65 -13.89 -4.30
N ILE A 107 14.09 -12.70 -4.51
CA ILE A 107 13.16 -12.44 -5.61
C ILE A 107 13.95 -12.53 -6.93
N GLN A 108 13.35 -13.14 -7.95
CA GLN A 108 14.02 -13.40 -9.23
C GLN A 108 13.40 -12.62 -10.40
N CYS A 109 12.27 -11.97 -10.18
CA CYS A 109 11.61 -11.16 -11.21
C CYS A 109 11.93 -9.67 -11.03
N PRO A 110 11.76 -8.85 -12.08
CA PRO A 110 11.86 -7.40 -11.96
C PRO A 110 10.95 -6.83 -10.87
N ILE A 111 11.41 -5.78 -10.19
CA ILE A 111 10.71 -5.13 -9.10
C ILE A 111 10.53 -3.65 -9.40
N LEU A 112 9.30 -3.15 -9.26
CA LEU A 112 9.02 -1.73 -9.15
C LEU A 112 8.66 -1.39 -7.70
N VAL A 113 9.44 -0.52 -7.07
CA VAL A 113 9.14 0.03 -5.74
C VAL A 113 8.59 1.44 -5.90
N LEU A 114 7.36 1.66 -5.50
CA LEU A 114 6.75 2.99 -5.43
C LEU A 114 6.84 3.48 -3.99
N ARG A 115 7.41 4.66 -3.76
CA ARG A 115 7.54 5.26 -2.44
C ARG A 115 6.82 6.61 -2.40
N GLY A 116 5.94 6.82 -1.42
CA GLY A 116 5.39 8.15 -1.16
C GLY A 116 6.46 9.09 -0.59
N GLU A 117 6.58 10.31 -1.11
CA GLU A 117 7.54 11.33 -0.61
C GLU A 117 7.42 11.53 0.91
N HIS A 118 6.17 11.52 1.42
CA HIS A 118 5.83 11.70 2.83
C HIS A 118 5.49 10.38 3.54
N SER A 119 5.99 9.26 3.02
CA SER A 119 5.78 7.97 3.67
C SER A 119 6.43 7.92 5.05
N ASP A 120 5.67 7.45 6.02
CA ASP A 120 6.09 7.13 7.38
C ASP A 120 6.23 5.61 7.63
N ILE A 121 6.19 4.82 6.55
CA ILE A 121 6.31 3.36 6.55
C ILE A 121 7.60 2.92 5.84
N LEU A 122 7.81 3.36 4.60
CA LEU A 122 9.01 3.08 3.83
C LEU A 122 9.92 4.30 3.86
N SER A 123 11.04 4.23 4.58
CA SER A 123 12.02 5.31 4.59
C SER A 123 12.70 5.45 3.22
N ARG A 124 13.22 6.65 2.94
CA ARG A 124 14.01 6.90 1.72
C ARG A 124 15.28 6.05 1.70
N GLU A 125 15.87 5.82 2.86
CA GLU A 125 17.06 4.99 3.02
C GLU A 125 16.77 3.53 2.67
N THR A 126 15.69 2.96 3.24
CA THR A 126 15.25 1.59 2.94
C THR A 126 14.91 1.42 1.46
N ALA A 127 14.15 2.35 0.86
CA ALA A 127 13.83 2.31 -0.57
C ALA A 127 15.10 2.36 -1.45
N SER A 128 16.04 3.25 -1.12
CA SER A 128 17.31 3.34 -1.82
C SER A 128 18.16 2.06 -1.67
N ARG A 129 18.14 1.44 -0.49
CA ARG A 129 18.79 0.16 -0.25
C ARG A 129 18.15 -0.96 -1.06
N MET A 130 16.82 -1.01 -1.16
CA MET A 130 16.10 -1.96 -2.02
C MET A 130 16.59 -1.88 -3.47
N GLY A 131 16.71 -0.67 -4.02
CA GLY A 131 17.23 -0.45 -5.37
C GLY A 131 18.70 -0.90 -5.57
N ARG A 132 19.52 -0.85 -4.51
CA ARG A 132 20.91 -1.33 -4.60
C ARG A 132 21.07 -2.83 -4.42
N GLU A 133 20.20 -3.44 -3.60
CA GLU A 133 20.33 -4.87 -3.23
C GLU A 133 19.64 -5.82 -4.20
N HIS A 134 18.88 -5.31 -5.18
CA HIS A 134 18.26 -6.13 -6.21
C HIS A 134 18.60 -5.57 -7.61
N PRO A 135 19.22 -6.37 -8.51
CA PRO A 135 19.75 -5.87 -9.79
C PRO A 135 18.68 -5.31 -10.73
N ASP A 136 17.46 -5.87 -10.68
CA ASP A 136 16.34 -5.47 -11.54
C ASP A 136 15.27 -4.69 -10.76
N ALA A 137 15.65 -3.97 -9.70
CA ALA A 137 14.74 -3.11 -8.98
C ALA A 137 14.80 -1.66 -9.48
N THR A 138 13.63 -1.12 -9.79
CA THR A 138 13.43 0.31 -10.07
C THR A 138 12.68 0.93 -8.90
N VAL A 139 13.20 2.05 -8.36
CA VAL A 139 12.57 2.80 -7.27
C VAL A 139 12.08 4.13 -7.80
N VAL A 140 10.79 4.43 -7.58
CA VAL A 140 10.16 5.70 -7.99
C VAL A 140 9.53 6.36 -6.77
N GLU A 141 9.95 7.61 -6.49
CA GLU A 141 9.33 8.43 -5.46
C GLU A 141 8.15 9.20 -6.05
N ILE A 142 7.00 9.12 -5.37
CA ILE A 142 5.75 9.77 -5.77
C ILE A 142 5.60 11.07 -5.01
N ALA A 143 5.75 12.18 -5.70
CA ALA A 143 5.73 13.52 -5.13
C ALA A 143 4.40 13.83 -4.44
N GLY A 144 4.46 14.42 -3.25
CA GLY A 144 3.31 14.81 -2.43
C GLY A 144 2.47 13.65 -1.88
N ALA A 145 2.82 12.39 -2.18
CA ALA A 145 2.09 11.24 -1.67
C ALA A 145 2.57 10.84 -0.26
N ALA A 146 1.61 10.45 0.59
CA ALA A 146 1.86 9.78 1.86
C ALA A 146 1.67 8.26 1.72
N HIS A 147 1.83 7.51 2.81
CA HIS A 147 1.62 6.06 2.81
C HIS A 147 0.14 5.65 2.79
N PRO A 148 -0.21 4.71 1.87
CA PRO A 148 0.47 4.41 0.62
C PRO A 148 0.05 5.37 -0.51
N PRO A 149 0.87 5.56 -1.57
CA PRO A 149 0.39 6.15 -2.83
C PRO A 149 -0.87 5.44 -3.32
N LEU A 150 -1.84 6.20 -3.83
CA LEU A 150 -3.14 5.65 -4.23
C LEU A 150 -3.12 5.03 -5.63
N LEU A 151 -1.96 5.05 -6.30
CA LEU A 151 -1.75 4.57 -7.68
C LEU A 151 -2.61 5.31 -8.73
N THR A 152 -3.05 6.52 -8.40
CA THR A 152 -3.79 7.44 -9.27
C THR A 152 -3.00 8.69 -9.61
N GLU A 153 -1.85 8.86 -9.00
CA GLU A 153 -0.89 9.93 -9.27
C GLU A 153 -0.28 9.72 -10.65
N LYS A 154 0.02 10.81 -11.34
CA LYS A 154 0.60 10.77 -12.69
C LYS A 154 1.91 9.97 -12.72
N GLU A 155 2.75 10.17 -11.71
CA GLU A 155 4.03 9.49 -11.55
C GLU A 155 3.83 7.98 -11.32
N SER A 156 2.87 7.59 -10.47
CA SER A 156 2.52 6.19 -10.23
C SER A 156 2.05 5.50 -11.51
N LEU A 157 1.14 6.14 -12.26
CA LEU A 157 0.60 5.60 -13.51
C LEU A 157 1.68 5.47 -14.58
N SER A 158 2.54 6.50 -14.72
CA SER A 158 3.66 6.46 -15.67
C SER A 158 4.65 5.34 -15.35
N ALA A 159 5.01 5.18 -14.06
CA ALA A 159 5.91 4.12 -13.63
C ALA A 159 5.31 2.72 -13.89
N LEU A 160 4.03 2.54 -13.58
CA LEU A 160 3.33 1.28 -13.84
C LEU A 160 3.24 0.95 -15.33
N GLN A 161 2.92 1.94 -16.18
CA GLN A 161 2.86 1.75 -17.64
C GLN A 161 4.20 1.38 -18.25
N GLN A 162 5.31 1.93 -17.74
CA GLN A 162 6.65 1.60 -18.22
C GLN A 162 7.14 0.24 -17.72
N PHE A 163 6.70 -0.16 -16.54
CA PHE A 163 7.16 -1.38 -15.88
C PHE A 163 6.37 -2.63 -16.27
N LEU A 164 5.05 -2.51 -16.41
CA LEU A 164 4.20 -3.63 -16.77
C LEU A 164 4.20 -3.83 -18.29
N PRO A 165 4.37 -5.07 -18.80
CA PRO A 165 4.25 -5.33 -20.21
C PRO A 165 2.87 -4.94 -20.72
N GLU A 166 2.79 -4.50 -21.97
CA GLU A 166 1.51 -4.32 -22.65
C GLU A 166 0.75 -5.64 -22.69
N ALA A 167 -0.55 -5.60 -22.33
CA ALA A 167 -1.43 -6.76 -22.27
C ALA A 167 -1.85 -7.25 -23.65
#